data_cbbb4177a8d93a15449c473a5b5da1bb
#
_entry.id   cbbb4177a8d93a15449c473a5b5da1bb
#
_cell.length_a   1.000
_cell.length_b   1.000
_cell.length_c   1.000
_cell.angle_alpha   90.00
_cell.angle_beta   90.00
_cell.angle_gamma   90.00
#
_symmetry.space_group_name_H-M   'P 1'
#
loop_
_entity.id
_entity.type
_entity.pdbx_description
1 polymer ?
#
loop_
_entity_poly.entity_id
_entity_poly.type
_entity_poly.pdbx_seq_one_letter_code
_entity_poly.pdbx_strand_id
1 'polypeptide(L)'
;MGIESEYEIPVLTTTVEKMVQWARRSSIWPVTFGLACCAIEMMAMSCSRYDVARFGAEVFRGSPRQSDLMIIAGRLSRKMAPALRRIYDQMPEPKWVISMGVCASSGGMFNNYAIVQGVDQVVPVDVYVPGCPPGPETLMHGILTLHTQIQNGEDRKSTRLNSSH
;
A
#
# COMPACT_ATOMS: atom_id res chain seq x y z
N MET A 1 6.38 -36.85 33.46
CA MET A 1 5.09 -36.38 32.96
C MET A 1 5.13 -34.87 33.01
N GLY A 2 5.50 -34.24 31.89
CA GLY A 2 5.78 -32.82 31.84
C GLY A 2 4.51 -31.98 31.84
N ILE A 3 4.43 -31.04 32.75
CA ILE A 3 3.40 -29.99 32.81
C ILE A 3 3.89 -28.76 32.02
N GLU A 4 4.62 -29.00 30.92
CA GLU A 4 5.25 -27.92 30.15
C GLU A 4 4.51 -27.52 28.87
N SER A 5 3.32 -28.05 28.60
CA SER A 5 2.71 -27.84 27.30
C SER A 5 1.49 -26.90 27.25
N GLU A 6 1.15 -26.18 28.33
CA GLU A 6 -0.14 -25.49 28.34
C GLU A 6 -0.14 -24.11 29.00
N TYR A 7 0.99 -23.41 29.00
CA TYR A 7 1.02 -21.98 29.28
C TYR A 7 1.45 -21.18 28.05
N GLU A 8 0.86 -21.43 26.90
CA GLU A 8 0.70 -20.36 25.93
C GLU A 8 -0.29 -19.37 26.53
N ILE A 9 0.25 -18.36 27.18
CA ILE A 9 -0.56 -17.28 27.75
C ILE A 9 -1.14 -16.50 26.56
N PRO A 10 -2.39 -16.72 26.13
CA PRO A 10 -2.96 -16.06 24.96
C PRO A 10 -2.99 -14.54 25.10
N VAL A 11 -2.94 -14.06 26.32
CA VAL A 11 -2.84 -12.64 26.66
C VAL A 11 -1.51 -12.03 26.24
N LEU A 12 -0.39 -12.76 26.38
CA LEU A 12 0.94 -12.24 26.02
C LEU A 12 1.14 -12.21 24.51
N THR A 13 0.76 -13.26 23.81
CA THR A 13 0.83 -13.33 22.33
C THR A 13 -0.08 -12.29 21.69
N THR A 14 -1.32 -12.13 22.18
CA THR A 14 -2.23 -11.09 21.69
C THR A 14 -1.67 -9.68 21.93
N THR A 15 -0.98 -9.43 23.04
CA THR A 15 -0.35 -8.14 23.33
C THR A 15 0.83 -7.86 22.39
N VAL A 16 1.65 -8.85 22.09
CA VAL A 16 2.78 -8.74 21.16
C VAL A 16 2.28 -8.46 19.74
N GLU A 17 1.29 -9.19 19.26
CA GLU A 17 0.68 -8.94 17.94
C GLU A 17 0.13 -7.51 17.80
N LYS A 18 -0.63 -7.05 18.79
CA LYS A 18 -1.15 -5.68 18.81
C LYS A 18 -0.03 -4.64 18.82
N MET A 19 1.05 -4.88 19.55
CA MET A 19 2.21 -4.00 19.58
C MET A 19 2.90 -3.95 18.21
N VAL A 20 3.09 -5.08 17.56
CA VAL A 20 3.67 -5.17 16.21
C VAL A 20 2.78 -4.48 15.18
N GLN A 21 1.48 -4.67 15.22
CA GLN A 21 0.53 -4.00 14.33
C GLN A 21 0.52 -2.48 14.55
N TRP A 22 0.58 -2.03 15.81
CA TRP A 22 0.70 -0.62 16.13
C TRP A 22 2.00 -0.01 15.59
N ALA A 23 3.14 -0.70 15.76
CA ALA A 23 4.42 -0.25 15.24
C ALA A 23 4.42 -0.15 13.70
N ARG A 24 3.89 -1.16 13.02
CA ARG A 24 3.75 -1.18 11.55
C ARG A 24 2.86 -0.04 11.04
N ARG A 25 1.72 0.18 11.71
CA ARG A 25 0.82 1.27 11.39
C ARG A 25 1.47 2.65 11.55
N SER A 26 2.27 2.82 12.61
CA SER A 26 2.85 4.12 12.97
C SER A 26 4.10 4.50 12.18
N SER A 27 4.67 3.56 11.42
CA SER A 27 5.88 3.78 10.61
C SER A 27 5.76 3.05 9.29
N ILE A 28 5.15 3.72 8.30
CA ILE A 28 5.00 3.22 6.93
C ILE A 28 5.85 4.08 6.01
N TRP A 29 6.77 3.45 5.29
CA TRP A 29 7.69 4.15 4.41
C TRP A 29 7.31 3.95 2.94
N PRO A 30 6.77 5.00 2.28
CA PRO A 30 6.42 4.93 0.88
C PRO A 30 7.65 4.84 -0.03
N VAL A 31 7.56 4.03 -1.09
CA VAL A 31 8.51 4.08 -2.18
C VAL A 31 8.18 5.24 -3.11
N THR A 32 9.21 5.93 -3.59
CA THR A 32 9.08 7.03 -4.56
C THR A 32 8.72 6.45 -5.94
N PHE A 33 7.43 6.40 -6.28
CA PHE A 33 6.97 5.83 -7.53
C PHE A 33 5.76 6.60 -8.09
N GLY A 34 6.04 7.60 -8.91
CA GLY A 34 5.03 8.41 -9.58
C GLY A 34 5.04 8.20 -11.08
N LEU A 35 3.88 7.97 -11.70
CA LEU A 35 3.76 7.63 -13.12
C LEU A 35 3.13 8.74 -13.98
N ALA A 36 2.25 9.56 -13.38
CA ALA A 36 1.53 10.59 -14.12
C ALA A 36 1.06 11.72 -13.16
N CYS A 37 -0.01 12.44 -13.54
CA CYS A 37 -0.54 13.59 -12.81
C CYS A 37 -0.88 13.30 -11.34
N CYS A 38 -1.30 12.09 -10.98
CA CYS A 38 -1.55 11.72 -9.59
C CYS A 38 -0.29 11.84 -8.70
N ALA A 39 0.91 11.75 -9.28
CA ALA A 39 2.15 11.95 -8.55
C ALA A 39 2.29 13.38 -8.01
N ILE A 40 1.70 14.37 -8.67
CA ILE A 40 1.71 15.77 -8.22
C ILE A 40 0.90 15.91 -6.93
N GLU A 41 -0.27 15.28 -6.87
CA GLU A 41 -1.10 15.25 -5.67
C GLU A 41 -0.46 14.41 -4.55
N MET A 42 0.26 13.36 -4.90
CA MET A 42 1.07 12.59 -3.95
C MET A 42 2.19 13.45 -3.33
N MET A 43 2.85 14.31 -4.13
CA MET A 43 3.82 15.28 -3.61
C MET A 43 3.14 16.36 -2.75
N ALA A 44 1.96 16.83 -3.16
CA ALA A 44 1.19 17.82 -2.39
C ALA A 44 0.80 17.28 -1.00
N MET A 45 0.57 15.99 -0.85
CA MET A 45 0.28 15.34 0.43
C MET A 45 1.45 15.46 1.42
N SER A 46 2.69 15.53 0.95
CA SER A 46 3.88 15.73 1.79
C SER A 46 4.24 17.20 2.05
N CYS A 47 3.45 18.14 1.49
CA CYS A 47 3.63 19.57 1.75
C CYS A 47 3.06 19.98 3.11
N SER A 48 3.53 21.14 3.61
CA SER A 48 3.20 21.66 4.93
C SER A 48 1.71 21.79 5.26
N ARG A 49 0.85 21.98 4.25
CA ARG A 49 -0.60 22.07 4.45
C ARG A 49 -1.23 20.77 4.90
N TYR A 50 -0.76 19.64 4.36
CA TYR A 50 -1.34 18.32 4.59
C TYR A 50 -0.47 17.44 5.48
N ASP A 51 0.82 17.47 5.28
CA ASP A 51 1.88 16.83 6.07
C ASP A 51 1.55 15.40 6.52
N VAL A 52 1.78 14.46 5.62
CA VAL A 52 1.59 13.02 5.88
C VAL A 52 2.51 12.46 6.97
N ALA A 53 3.54 13.22 7.37
CA ALA A 53 4.44 12.88 8.47
C ALA A 53 3.68 12.60 9.78
N ARG A 54 2.55 13.29 10.01
CA ARG A 54 1.69 13.07 11.18
C ARG A 54 1.12 11.64 11.26
N PHE A 55 1.08 10.94 10.15
CA PHE A 55 0.58 9.58 10.05
C PHE A 55 1.69 8.53 9.91
N GLY A 56 2.95 8.94 10.12
CA GLY A 56 4.09 8.04 10.09
C GLY A 56 4.61 7.69 8.68
N ALA A 57 4.18 8.42 7.65
CA ALA A 57 4.57 8.21 6.25
C ALA A 57 5.48 9.32 5.70
N GLU A 58 6.34 9.88 6.55
CA GLU A 58 7.25 10.98 6.19
C GLU A 58 8.37 10.53 5.24
N VAL A 59 8.88 9.32 5.45
CA VAL A 59 10.11 8.89 4.82
C VAL A 59 9.85 8.24 3.46
N PHE A 60 9.93 9.05 2.41
CA PHE A 60 9.90 8.55 1.03
C PHE A 60 11.26 7.96 0.65
N ARG A 61 11.29 6.69 0.30
CA ARG A 61 12.52 6.00 -0.08
C ARG A 61 12.60 5.80 -1.59
N GLY A 62 13.80 6.06 -2.15
CA GLY A 62 14.11 5.73 -3.54
C GLY A 62 14.40 4.23 -3.76
N SER A 63 14.79 3.52 -2.69
CA SER A 63 15.05 2.09 -2.75
C SER A 63 13.82 1.27 -2.31
N PRO A 64 13.28 0.40 -3.17
CA PRO A 64 12.16 -0.46 -2.81
C PRO A 64 12.48 -1.43 -1.67
N ARG A 65 13.74 -1.80 -1.48
CA ARG A 65 14.16 -2.69 -0.39
C ARG A 65 14.06 -2.08 1.00
N GLN A 66 13.87 -0.77 1.10
CA GLN A 66 13.73 -0.01 2.35
C GLN A 66 12.33 0.57 2.52
N SER A 67 11.37 0.14 1.70
CA SER A 67 10.01 0.68 1.67
C SER A 67 8.99 -0.41 1.92
N ASP A 68 7.93 -0.05 2.63
CA ASP A 68 6.84 -0.94 3.01
C ASP A 68 5.57 -0.67 2.22
N LEU A 69 5.41 0.56 1.71
CA LEU A 69 4.23 1.01 0.98
C LEU A 69 4.58 1.38 -0.45
N MET A 70 3.82 0.85 -1.43
CA MET A 70 3.86 1.29 -2.81
C MET A 70 2.60 2.08 -3.15
N ILE A 71 2.75 3.36 -3.49
CA ILE A 71 1.66 4.18 -4.01
C ILE A 71 1.83 4.27 -5.53
N ILE A 72 0.93 3.63 -6.27
CA ILE A 72 0.95 3.66 -7.74
C ILE A 72 0.12 4.85 -8.19
N ALA A 73 0.80 5.97 -8.43
CA ALA A 73 0.18 7.26 -8.70
C ALA A 73 0.13 7.54 -10.22
N GLY A 74 -0.97 7.15 -10.85
CA GLY A 74 -1.24 7.44 -12.26
C GLY A 74 -1.35 6.24 -13.19
N ARG A 75 -1.31 6.51 -14.50
CA ARG A 75 -1.48 5.47 -15.54
C ARG A 75 -0.25 4.59 -15.68
N LEU A 76 -0.46 3.29 -15.67
CA LEU A 76 0.58 2.30 -15.91
C LEU A 76 0.62 1.92 -17.40
N SER A 77 1.74 2.19 -18.06
CA SER A 77 1.95 1.70 -19.43
C SER A 77 2.37 0.23 -19.44
N ARG A 78 2.04 -0.49 -20.50
CA ARG A 78 2.47 -1.90 -20.69
C ARG A 78 3.98 -2.06 -20.70
N LYS A 79 4.71 -1.06 -21.19
CA LYS A 79 6.18 -1.05 -21.16
C LYS A 79 6.74 -0.89 -19.75
N MET A 80 6.00 -0.19 -18.87
CA MET A 80 6.41 0.03 -17.48
C MET A 80 5.93 -1.08 -16.54
N ALA A 81 4.95 -1.87 -16.92
CA ALA A 81 4.39 -2.94 -16.10
C ALA A 81 5.45 -3.96 -15.59
N PRO A 82 6.42 -4.43 -16.42
CA PRO A 82 7.49 -5.29 -15.93
C PRO A 82 8.39 -4.62 -14.90
N ALA A 83 8.64 -3.30 -15.02
CA ALA A 83 9.42 -2.54 -14.06
C ALA A 83 8.68 -2.40 -12.73
N LEU A 84 7.38 -2.10 -12.77
CA LEU A 84 6.53 -2.07 -11.58
C LEU A 84 6.57 -3.41 -10.83
N ARG A 85 6.44 -4.52 -11.55
CA ARG A 85 6.50 -5.85 -10.96
C ARG A 85 7.85 -6.11 -10.28
N ARG A 86 8.96 -5.77 -10.93
CA ARG A 86 10.28 -5.92 -10.33
C ARG A 86 10.46 -5.08 -9.06
N ILE A 87 9.96 -3.84 -9.05
CA ILE A 87 10.00 -2.97 -7.87
C ILE A 87 9.19 -3.59 -6.73
N TYR A 88 8.00 -4.09 -7.04
CA TYR A 88 7.16 -4.76 -6.05
C TYR A 88 7.82 -6.02 -5.47
N ASP A 89 8.45 -6.84 -6.31
CA ASP A 89 9.13 -8.06 -5.87
C ASP A 89 10.37 -7.77 -5.01
N GLN A 90 10.99 -6.58 -5.16
CA GLN A 90 12.13 -6.15 -4.35
C GLN A 90 11.74 -5.59 -2.98
N MET A 91 10.47 -5.26 -2.77
CA MET A 91 10.00 -4.79 -1.46
C MET A 91 9.95 -5.94 -0.45
N PRO A 92 10.43 -5.71 0.79
CA PRO A 92 10.34 -6.73 1.85
C PRO A 92 8.89 -6.95 2.29
N GLU A 93 8.62 -8.11 2.87
CA GLU A 93 7.35 -8.37 3.56
C GLU A 93 7.43 -7.91 5.03
N PRO A 94 6.37 -7.33 5.59
CA PRO A 94 5.07 -7.03 4.98
C PRO A 94 5.10 -5.80 4.08
N LYS A 95 4.34 -5.83 2.98
CA LYS A 95 4.24 -4.72 2.01
C LYS A 95 2.80 -4.48 1.58
N TRP A 96 2.48 -3.23 1.33
CA TRP A 96 1.14 -2.78 0.94
C TRP A 96 1.17 -1.98 -0.35
N VAL A 97 0.05 -2.01 -1.08
CA VAL A 97 -0.09 -1.32 -2.36
C VAL A 97 -1.36 -0.47 -2.37
N ILE A 98 -1.19 0.82 -2.64
CA ILE A 98 -2.29 1.74 -2.89
C ILE A 98 -2.36 2.07 -4.38
N SER A 99 -3.50 1.83 -4.99
CA SER A 99 -3.81 2.27 -6.36
C SER A 99 -4.42 3.66 -6.31
N MET A 100 -3.66 4.68 -6.74
CA MET A 100 -4.07 6.07 -6.70
C MET A 100 -4.58 6.55 -8.05
N GLY A 101 -5.84 6.93 -8.07
CA GLY A 101 -6.52 7.49 -9.21
C GLY A 101 -7.16 6.46 -10.12
N VAL A 102 -8.08 6.92 -10.96
CA VAL A 102 -8.86 6.08 -11.87
C VAL A 102 -8.00 5.37 -12.91
N CYS A 103 -6.89 6.01 -13.34
CA CYS A 103 -5.98 5.42 -14.31
C CYS A 103 -5.27 4.17 -13.76
N ALA A 104 -4.85 4.19 -12.50
CA ALA A 104 -4.25 3.04 -11.85
C ALA A 104 -5.30 1.96 -11.55
N SER A 105 -6.53 2.37 -11.21
CA SER A 105 -7.58 1.44 -10.79
C SER A 105 -8.23 0.69 -11.95
N SER A 106 -8.44 1.35 -13.10
CA SER A 106 -9.18 0.76 -14.24
C SER A 106 -8.69 1.22 -15.62
N GLY A 107 -7.56 1.93 -15.69
CA GLY A 107 -7.10 2.57 -16.93
C GLY A 107 -7.77 3.92 -17.22
N GLY A 108 -8.89 4.24 -16.59
CA GLY A 108 -9.60 5.51 -16.73
C GLY A 108 -10.00 5.84 -18.16
N MET A 109 -9.72 7.07 -18.57
CA MET A 109 -9.99 7.53 -19.95
C MET A 109 -9.04 6.95 -21.00
N PHE A 110 -7.96 6.27 -20.58
CA PHE A 110 -6.93 5.74 -21.49
C PHE A 110 -7.22 4.28 -21.84
N ASN A 111 -8.37 4.01 -22.45
CA ASN A 111 -8.72 2.68 -22.93
C ASN A 111 -8.05 2.39 -24.28
N ASN A 112 -6.75 2.11 -24.24
CA ASN A 112 -5.96 1.79 -25.41
C ASN A 112 -4.97 0.64 -25.16
N TYR A 113 -4.35 0.14 -26.23
CA TYR A 113 -3.41 -0.99 -26.15
C TYR A 113 -2.11 -0.69 -25.38
N ALA A 114 -1.76 0.58 -25.17
CA ALA A 114 -0.51 0.98 -24.54
C ALA A 114 -0.60 1.04 -23.01
N ILE A 115 -1.81 1.15 -22.46
CA ILE A 115 -2.07 1.30 -21.03
C ILE A 115 -2.65 0.02 -20.45
N VAL A 116 -2.20 -0.34 -19.26
CA VAL A 116 -2.74 -1.45 -18.48
C VAL A 116 -4.07 -1.02 -17.85
N GLN A 117 -5.12 -1.82 -18.06
CA GLN A 117 -6.46 -1.51 -17.58
C GLN A 117 -6.64 -2.02 -16.14
N GLY A 118 -5.96 -1.36 -15.20
CA GLY A 118 -5.92 -1.70 -13.78
C GLY A 118 -4.58 -2.32 -13.36
N VAL A 119 -3.97 -1.74 -12.34
CA VAL A 119 -2.66 -2.21 -11.80
C VAL A 119 -2.79 -3.53 -11.05
N ASP A 120 -3.99 -3.91 -10.66
CA ASP A 120 -4.33 -5.20 -10.04
C ASP A 120 -4.05 -6.41 -10.95
N GLN A 121 -3.94 -6.19 -12.26
CA GLN A 121 -3.48 -7.21 -13.21
C GLN A 121 -1.98 -7.53 -13.07
N VAL A 122 -1.20 -6.62 -12.48
CA VAL A 122 0.27 -6.75 -12.36
C VAL A 122 0.69 -7.03 -10.92
N VAL A 123 0.11 -6.31 -9.95
CA VAL A 123 0.41 -6.43 -8.52
C VAL A 123 -0.88 -6.44 -7.71
N PRO A 124 -0.93 -7.16 -6.59
CA PRO A 124 -2.11 -7.13 -5.72
C PRO A 124 -2.25 -5.73 -5.10
N VAL A 125 -3.49 -5.23 -5.06
CA VAL A 125 -3.82 -3.90 -4.52
C VAL A 125 -4.61 -4.06 -3.23
N ASP A 126 -4.22 -3.35 -2.17
CA ASP A 126 -4.87 -3.38 -0.88
C ASP A 126 -5.94 -2.29 -0.77
N VAL A 127 -5.62 -1.07 -1.23
CA VAL A 127 -6.53 0.08 -1.17
C VAL A 127 -6.62 0.79 -2.53
N TYR A 128 -7.84 1.15 -2.92
CA TYR A 128 -8.10 1.98 -4.10
C TYR A 128 -8.51 3.39 -3.68
N VAL A 129 -7.85 4.39 -4.26
CA VAL A 129 -8.14 5.81 -4.03
C VAL A 129 -8.73 6.40 -5.31
N PRO A 130 -10.05 6.66 -5.37
CA PRO A 130 -10.70 7.17 -6.57
C PRO A 130 -10.40 8.65 -6.79
N GLY A 131 -10.43 9.08 -8.05
CA GLY A 131 -10.26 10.48 -8.47
C GLY A 131 -9.44 10.60 -9.75
N CYS A 132 -9.46 11.79 -10.36
CA CYS A 132 -8.70 12.04 -11.59
C CYS A 132 -8.21 13.51 -11.66
N PRO A 133 -7.12 13.84 -10.95
CA PRO A 133 -6.49 13.14 -9.86
C PRO A 133 -7.31 13.20 -8.56
N PRO A 134 -7.14 12.24 -7.64
CA PRO A 134 -7.67 12.40 -6.29
C PRO A 134 -6.91 13.50 -5.55
N GLY A 135 -7.60 14.32 -4.79
CA GLY A 135 -6.96 15.33 -3.95
C GLY A 135 -6.11 14.72 -2.83
N PRO A 136 -5.20 15.52 -2.24
CA PRO A 136 -4.33 15.04 -1.15
C PRO A 136 -5.12 14.48 0.03
N GLU A 137 -6.28 15.07 0.37
CA GLU A 137 -7.15 14.59 1.44
C GLU A 137 -7.68 13.17 1.15
N THR A 138 -8.03 12.89 -0.11
CA THR A 138 -8.54 11.58 -0.52
C THR A 138 -7.44 10.52 -0.40
N LEU A 139 -6.20 10.87 -0.75
CA LEU A 139 -5.05 9.98 -0.57
C LEU A 139 -4.75 9.75 0.91
N MET A 140 -4.78 10.79 1.74
CA MET A 140 -4.62 10.66 3.20
C MET A 140 -5.69 9.75 3.80
N HIS A 141 -6.95 9.88 3.36
CA HIS A 141 -8.02 8.96 3.75
C HIS A 141 -7.71 7.52 3.34
N GLY A 142 -7.14 7.30 2.15
CA GLY A 142 -6.67 5.99 1.70
C GLY A 142 -5.60 5.41 2.62
N ILE A 143 -4.64 6.21 3.06
CA ILE A 143 -3.61 5.81 4.03
C ILE A 143 -4.24 5.47 5.40
N LEU A 144 -5.18 6.26 5.88
CA LEU A 144 -5.90 5.97 7.13
C LEU A 144 -6.73 4.69 7.05
N THR A 145 -7.32 4.41 5.88
CA THR A 145 -8.01 3.15 5.62
C THR A 145 -7.04 1.98 5.68
N LEU A 146 -5.85 2.11 5.07
CA LEU A 146 -4.79 1.12 5.17
C LEU A 146 -4.33 0.90 6.62
N HIS A 147 -4.18 1.96 7.40
CA HIS A 147 -3.85 1.88 8.83
C HIS A 147 -4.87 1.04 9.61
N THR A 148 -6.15 1.21 9.30
CA THR A 148 -7.23 0.44 9.93
C THR A 148 -7.15 -1.03 9.55
N GLN A 149 -6.86 -1.34 8.27
CA GLN A 149 -6.67 -2.73 7.80
C GLN A 149 -5.48 -3.39 8.48
N ILE A 150 -4.34 -2.70 8.60
CA ILE A 150 -3.15 -3.21 9.30
C ILE A 150 -3.48 -3.48 10.78
N GLN A 151 -4.21 -2.59 11.43
CA GLN A 151 -4.57 -2.75 12.84
C GLN A 151 -5.52 -3.92 13.09
N ASN A 152 -6.42 -4.19 12.14
CA ASN A 152 -7.35 -5.31 12.22
C ASN A 152 -6.72 -6.65 11.76
N GLY A 153 -5.49 -6.62 11.23
CA GLY A 153 -4.86 -7.82 10.67
C GLY A 153 -5.54 -8.30 9.37
N GLU A 154 -6.36 -7.46 8.75
CA GLU A 154 -7.01 -7.76 7.47
C GLU A 154 -6.01 -7.60 6.33
N ASP A 155 -5.33 -8.69 6.01
CA ASP A 155 -4.47 -8.75 4.83
C ASP A 155 -5.31 -9.26 3.64
N ARG A 156 -5.69 -8.35 2.73
CA ARG A 156 -6.49 -8.69 1.52
C ARG A 156 -5.80 -9.73 0.64
N LYS A 157 -4.49 -9.84 0.78
CA LYS A 157 -3.67 -10.86 0.10
C LYS A 157 -3.96 -12.26 0.63
N SER A 158 -4.19 -12.41 1.94
CA SER A 158 -4.55 -13.69 2.56
C SER A 158 -5.94 -14.16 2.13
N THR A 159 -6.88 -13.24 1.93
CA THR A 159 -8.26 -13.55 1.54
C THR A 159 -8.33 -14.08 0.09
N ARG A 160 -7.47 -13.60 -0.82
CA ARG A 160 -7.40 -14.12 -2.20
C ARG A 160 -6.79 -15.51 -2.30
N LEU A 161 -5.84 -15.86 -1.44
CA LEU A 161 -5.25 -17.20 -1.39
C LEU A 161 -6.26 -18.25 -0.87
N ASN A 162 -7.19 -17.84 0.00
CA ASN A 162 -8.23 -18.73 0.53
C ASN A 162 -9.45 -18.89 -0.40
N SER A 163 -9.60 -18.06 -1.43
CA SER A 163 -10.72 -18.14 -2.38
C SER A 163 -10.38 -18.94 -3.66
N SER A 164 -9.16 -19.48 -3.76
CA SER A 164 -8.71 -20.29 -4.90
C SER A 164 -8.69 -21.80 -4.63
N HIS A 165 -9.56 -22.28 -3.73
CA HIS A 165 -9.84 -23.70 -3.50
C HIS A 165 -11.27 -24.05 -3.89
#